data_de383702f0ba604f4dd60f612cbf1a05
#
_entry.id   de383702f0ba604f4dd60f612cbf1a05
#
_cell.length_a   1.000
_cell.length_b   1.000
_cell.length_c   1.000
_cell.angle_alpha   90.00
_cell.angle_beta   90.00
_cell.angle_gamma   90.00
#
_symmetry.space_group_name_H-M   'P 1'
#
loop_
_entity.id
_entity.type
_entity.pdbx_description
1 polymer ?
#
loop_
_entity_poly.entity_id
_entity_poly.type
_entity_poly.pdbx_seq_one_letter_code
_entity_poly.pdbx_strand_id
1 'polypeptide(L)'
;IVIFGEVLPKMAATARPVGIATLLAPPLLVLHHFITPLRGFIDWFVISPLSRLATSDPSPPLDANELAALVALSTNDGIIDLDEQQILHDVVALNQIRVREVMMPRVRMVAIESSASETEIRKVIAKSKLTQLPVYGEDLDEVIGMLHTKRYLQRTSDGSILLQTCMTQPRFIPQVATLDQLLNHFRETKTRLAIVVDEFGGTAGIVTLEDVLEELIGEIGDASERTVDPPTQLDSGEWLLDADTGVRAWFSAT
;
A
#
# COMPACT_ATOMS: atom_id res chain seq x y z
N ILE A 1 -49.06 13.07 28.39
CA ILE A 1 -47.78 12.76 29.08
C ILE A 1 -46.64 12.75 28.07
N VAL A 2 -46.76 12.05 26.91
CA VAL A 2 -45.70 11.94 25.87
C VAL A 2 -45.31 13.30 25.31
N ILE A 3 -46.27 14.18 25.00
CA ILE A 3 -46.01 15.51 24.44
C ILE A 3 -45.17 16.37 25.39
N PHE A 4 -45.50 16.40 26.66
CA PHE A 4 -44.79 17.23 27.65
C PHE A 4 -43.50 16.59 28.18
N GLY A 5 -43.46 15.26 28.25
CA GLY A 5 -42.30 14.53 28.80
C GLY A 5 -41.20 14.21 27.77
N GLU A 6 -41.55 14.16 26.51
CA GLU A 6 -40.59 13.72 25.47
C GLU A 6 -40.46 14.71 24.32
N VAL A 7 -41.56 15.12 23.69
CA VAL A 7 -41.51 15.94 22.47
C VAL A 7 -41.06 17.36 22.77
N LEU A 8 -41.62 18.00 23.78
CA LEU A 8 -41.38 19.39 24.13
C LEU A 8 -39.91 19.63 24.58
N PRO A 9 -39.31 18.81 25.45
CA PRO A 9 -37.89 18.94 25.78
C PRO A 9 -36.96 18.75 24.60
N LYS A 10 -37.23 17.78 23.68
CA LYS A 10 -36.44 17.57 22.48
C LYS A 10 -36.52 18.76 21.53
N MET A 11 -37.72 19.28 21.29
CA MET A 11 -37.88 20.48 20.43
C MET A 11 -37.22 21.73 21.05
N ALA A 12 -37.30 21.91 22.36
CA ALA A 12 -36.61 23.01 23.01
C ALA A 12 -35.09 22.89 22.90
N ALA A 13 -34.53 21.69 23.06
CA ALA A 13 -33.11 21.43 22.96
C ALA A 13 -32.57 21.68 21.52
N THR A 14 -33.33 21.33 20.50
CA THR A 14 -32.93 21.59 19.11
C THR A 14 -33.07 23.06 18.73
N ALA A 15 -34.03 23.79 19.27
CA ALA A 15 -34.24 25.21 18.97
C ALA A 15 -33.15 26.13 19.57
N ARG A 16 -32.59 25.82 20.75
CA ARG A 16 -31.53 26.60 21.40
C ARG A 16 -30.53 25.71 22.13
N PRO A 17 -29.68 24.98 21.40
CA PRO A 17 -28.82 23.94 21.98
C PRO A 17 -27.84 24.50 23.02
N VAL A 18 -27.20 25.62 22.76
CA VAL A 18 -26.21 26.24 23.65
C VAL A 18 -26.89 26.79 24.93
N GLY A 19 -28.03 27.46 24.78
CA GLY A 19 -28.74 28.05 25.95
C GLY A 19 -29.28 26.99 26.90
N ILE A 20 -29.79 25.88 26.38
CA ILE A 20 -30.30 24.78 27.22
C ILE A 20 -29.14 23.99 27.83
N ALA A 21 -28.04 23.77 27.08
CA ALA A 21 -26.84 23.13 27.60
C ALA A 21 -26.26 23.92 28.79
N THR A 22 -26.14 25.24 28.69
CA THR A 22 -25.61 26.08 29.78
C THR A 22 -26.53 26.12 30.98
N LEU A 23 -27.83 26.05 30.78
CA LEU A 23 -28.81 26.03 31.89
C LEU A 23 -28.82 24.68 32.64
N LEU A 24 -28.67 23.57 31.88
CA LEU A 24 -28.70 22.21 32.46
C LEU A 24 -27.32 21.73 32.96
N ALA A 25 -26.23 22.33 32.51
CA ALA A 25 -24.88 21.91 32.90
C ALA A 25 -24.64 21.97 34.44
N PRO A 26 -24.99 23.05 35.18
CA PRO A 26 -24.78 23.08 36.63
C PRO A 26 -25.51 21.97 37.39
N PRO A 27 -26.83 21.73 37.22
CA PRO A 27 -27.51 20.66 37.95
C PRO A 27 -27.01 19.27 37.52
N LEU A 28 -26.62 19.07 36.24
CA LEU A 28 -26.04 17.82 35.79
C LEU A 28 -24.64 17.58 36.40
N LEU A 29 -23.83 18.61 36.57
CA LEU A 29 -22.53 18.50 37.25
C LEU A 29 -22.69 18.11 38.72
N VAL A 30 -23.66 18.69 39.43
CA VAL A 30 -23.96 18.31 40.81
C VAL A 30 -24.39 16.85 40.86
N LEU A 31 -25.33 16.45 40.02
CA LEU A 31 -25.80 15.07 39.93
C LEU A 31 -24.64 14.10 39.60
N HIS A 32 -23.79 14.47 38.66
CA HIS A 32 -22.60 13.69 38.29
C HIS A 32 -21.67 13.50 39.50
N HIS A 33 -21.44 14.57 40.27
CA HIS A 33 -20.57 14.50 41.46
C HIS A 33 -21.14 13.58 42.55
N PHE A 34 -22.46 13.54 42.69
CA PHE A 34 -23.15 12.62 43.62
C PHE A 34 -23.09 11.16 43.15
N ILE A 35 -23.11 10.92 41.81
CA ILE A 35 -23.10 9.56 41.23
C ILE A 35 -21.67 9.02 41.16
N THR A 36 -20.66 9.89 41.05
CA THR A 36 -19.23 9.48 40.88
C THR A 36 -18.76 8.51 41.98
N PRO A 37 -18.99 8.72 43.29
CA PRO A 37 -18.56 7.77 44.31
C PRO A 37 -19.28 6.42 44.20
N LEU A 38 -20.56 6.43 43.83
CA LEU A 38 -21.33 5.20 43.61
C LEU A 38 -20.79 4.40 42.42
N ARG A 39 -20.43 5.10 41.34
CA ARG A 39 -19.79 4.49 40.17
C ARG A 39 -18.43 3.87 40.55
N GLY A 40 -17.59 4.60 41.27
CA GLY A 40 -16.31 4.09 41.76
C GLY A 40 -16.45 2.83 42.63
N PHE A 41 -17.49 2.77 43.46
CA PHE A 41 -17.80 1.59 44.26
C PHE A 41 -18.20 0.39 43.37
N ILE A 42 -19.04 0.62 42.37
CA ILE A 42 -19.47 -0.41 41.41
C ILE A 42 -18.27 -0.87 40.56
N ASP A 43 -17.46 0.04 40.07
CA ASP A 43 -16.26 -0.28 39.29
C ASP A 43 -15.28 -1.14 40.11
N TRP A 44 -15.07 -0.81 41.38
CA TRP A 44 -14.14 -1.52 42.24
C TRP A 44 -14.68 -2.89 42.70
N PHE A 45 -15.99 -2.96 43.06
CA PHE A 45 -16.56 -4.15 43.68
C PHE A 45 -17.18 -5.13 42.68
N VAL A 46 -17.67 -4.67 41.55
CA VAL A 46 -18.38 -5.48 40.55
C VAL A 46 -17.53 -5.66 39.27
N ILE A 47 -17.09 -4.54 38.69
CA ILE A 47 -16.47 -4.56 37.37
C ILE A 47 -15.03 -5.10 37.45
N SER A 48 -14.26 -4.65 38.45
CA SER A 48 -12.86 -5.08 38.64
C SER A 48 -12.68 -6.61 38.87
N PRO A 49 -13.47 -7.27 39.72
CA PRO A 49 -13.36 -8.73 39.87
C PRO A 49 -13.91 -9.47 38.65
N LEU A 50 -14.98 -8.95 38.04
CA LEU A 50 -15.59 -9.58 36.85
C LEU A 50 -14.69 -9.46 35.62
N SER A 51 -13.99 -8.33 35.44
CA SER A 51 -13.02 -8.14 34.37
C SER A 51 -11.77 -9.01 34.55
N ARG A 52 -11.43 -9.39 35.79
CA ARG A 52 -10.34 -10.35 36.05
C ARG A 52 -10.74 -11.81 35.76
N LEU A 53 -12.04 -12.11 35.84
CA LEU A 53 -12.61 -13.42 35.51
C LEU A 53 -12.93 -13.54 34.01
N ALA A 54 -13.35 -12.46 33.39
CA ALA A 54 -13.37 -12.33 31.96
C ALA A 54 -11.92 -12.06 31.56
N THR A 55 -11.17 -13.10 31.21
CA THR A 55 -9.93 -12.96 30.48
C THR A 55 -10.19 -12.00 29.34
N SER A 56 -9.73 -10.76 29.48
CA SER A 56 -9.71 -9.81 28.38
C SER A 56 -8.73 -10.39 27.37
N ASP A 57 -9.23 -11.18 26.45
CA ASP A 57 -8.52 -11.33 25.20
C ASP A 57 -8.20 -9.89 24.75
N PRO A 58 -6.92 -9.59 24.51
CA PRO A 58 -6.60 -8.31 23.88
C PRO A 58 -7.52 -8.22 22.66
N SER A 59 -8.23 -7.11 22.55
CA SER A 59 -9.12 -6.85 21.42
C SER A 59 -8.41 -7.34 20.16
N PRO A 60 -9.02 -8.22 19.38
CA PRO A 60 -8.34 -8.74 18.20
C PRO A 60 -7.78 -7.54 17.44
N PRO A 61 -6.56 -7.62 16.91
CA PRO A 61 -5.99 -6.52 16.14
C PRO A 61 -7.04 -6.11 15.10
N LEU A 62 -7.27 -4.80 14.99
CA LEU A 62 -8.24 -4.24 14.04
C LEU A 62 -8.01 -4.90 12.68
N ASP A 63 -9.02 -5.56 12.16
CA ASP A 63 -8.96 -6.12 10.82
C ASP A 63 -8.92 -4.98 9.79
N ALA A 64 -8.29 -5.24 8.64
CA ALA A 64 -8.20 -4.28 7.54
C ALA A 64 -9.58 -3.72 7.14
N ASN A 65 -10.62 -4.55 7.21
CA ASN A 65 -12.00 -4.15 6.94
C ASN A 65 -12.57 -3.19 8.00
N GLU A 66 -12.25 -3.41 9.28
CA GLU A 66 -12.67 -2.51 10.38
C GLU A 66 -11.97 -1.15 10.26
N LEU A 67 -10.68 -1.15 9.90
CA LEU A 67 -9.94 0.09 9.65
C LEU A 67 -10.52 0.85 8.45
N ALA A 68 -10.81 0.18 7.35
CA ALA A 68 -11.46 0.78 6.19
C ALA A 68 -12.83 1.39 6.54
N ALA A 69 -13.63 0.71 7.37
CA ALA A 69 -14.91 1.23 7.84
C ALA A 69 -14.76 2.50 8.71
N LEU A 70 -13.75 2.56 9.60
CA LEU A 70 -13.44 3.74 10.40
C LEU A 70 -13.01 4.94 9.53
N VAL A 71 -12.20 4.68 8.51
CA VAL A 71 -11.78 5.70 7.52
C VAL A 71 -13.00 6.25 6.79
N ALA A 72 -13.91 5.38 6.31
CA ALA A 72 -15.14 5.80 5.64
C ALA A 72 -16.06 6.64 6.52
N LEU A 73 -16.17 6.33 7.81
CA LEU A 73 -16.92 7.14 8.77
C LEU A 73 -16.30 8.53 8.95
N SER A 74 -14.97 8.61 9.04
CA SER A 74 -14.25 9.87 9.19
C SER A 74 -14.38 10.79 7.97
N THR A 75 -14.53 10.23 6.78
CA THR A 75 -14.80 10.98 5.54
C THR A 75 -16.22 11.58 5.56
N ASN A 76 -17.22 10.83 6.01
CA ASN A 76 -18.59 11.33 6.14
C ASN A 76 -18.69 12.49 7.14
N ASP A 77 -17.84 12.52 8.17
CA ASP A 77 -17.76 13.61 9.14
C ASP A 77 -16.92 14.82 8.63
N GLY A 78 -16.38 14.76 7.41
CA GLY A 78 -15.59 15.82 6.79
C GLY A 78 -14.22 16.04 7.43
N ILE A 79 -13.69 15.05 8.13
CA ILE A 79 -12.37 15.09 8.79
C ILE A 79 -11.27 14.70 7.80
N ILE A 80 -11.59 13.85 6.82
CA ILE A 80 -10.67 13.29 5.83
C ILE A 80 -11.24 13.62 4.45
N ASP A 81 -10.38 14.06 3.50
CA ASP A 81 -10.76 14.29 2.12
C ASP A 81 -10.87 12.96 1.34
N LEU A 82 -11.57 12.98 0.20
CA LEU A 82 -11.77 11.79 -0.63
C LEU A 82 -10.45 11.21 -1.15
N ASP A 83 -9.50 12.07 -1.52
CA ASP A 83 -8.18 11.66 -2.00
C ASP A 83 -7.36 11.00 -0.87
N GLU A 84 -7.43 11.57 0.35
CA GLU A 84 -6.79 10.99 1.54
C GLU A 84 -7.42 9.63 1.92
N GLN A 85 -8.74 9.51 1.79
CA GLN A 85 -9.45 8.24 2.01
C GLN A 85 -8.95 7.17 1.05
N GLN A 86 -8.81 7.51 -0.25
CA GLN A 86 -8.34 6.56 -1.25
C GLN A 86 -6.93 6.05 -0.92
N ILE A 87 -6.00 6.95 -0.62
CA ILE A 87 -4.63 6.59 -0.23
C ILE A 87 -4.63 5.66 0.99
N LEU A 88 -5.43 5.96 2.01
CA LEU A 88 -5.52 5.12 3.21
C LEU A 88 -6.09 3.73 2.89
N HIS A 89 -7.08 3.66 2.01
CA HIS A 89 -7.64 2.40 1.54
C HIS A 89 -6.57 1.57 0.81
N ASP A 90 -5.80 2.19 -0.10
CA ASP A 90 -4.78 1.52 -0.88
C ASP A 90 -3.60 1.04 -0.02
N VAL A 91 -3.20 1.82 1.00
CA VAL A 91 -2.22 1.38 2.01
C VAL A 91 -2.70 0.14 2.78
N VAL A 92 -3.99 0.09 3.16
CA VAL A 92 -4.56 -1.09 3.84
C VAL A 92 -4.62 -2.28 2.88
N ALA A 93 -4.85 -2.05 1.59
CA ALA A 93 -4.90 -3.09 0.56
C ALA A 93 -3.53 -3.72 0.26
N LEU A 94 -2.40 -3.09 0.60
CA LEU A 94 -1.04 -3.62 0.34
C LEU A 94 -0.81 -5.04 0.88
N ASN A 95 -1.46 -5.38 1.99
CA ASN A 95 -1.34 -6.74 2.56
C ASN A 95 -2.05 -7.79 1.71
N GLN A 96 -2.94 -7.41 0.79
CA GLN A 96 -3.73 -8.32 -0.04
C GLN A 96 -3.13 -8.47 -1.44
N ILE A 97 -2.40 -7.46 -1.90
CA ILE A 97 -1.78 -7.43 -3.23
C ILE A 97 -0.49 -8.26 -3.21
N ARG A 98 -0.35 -9.16 -4.18
CA ARG A 98 0.83 -10.00 -4.34
C ARG A 98 1.85 -9.35 -5.27
N VAL A 99 3.14 -9.60 -5.02
CA VAL A 99 4.24 -9.11 -5.85
C VAL A 99 4.05 -9.49 -7.33
N ARG A 100 3.54 -10.69 -7.62
CA ARG A 100 3.25 -11.15 -8.99
C ARG A 100 2.26 -10.28 -9.76
N GLU A 101 1.44 -9.47 -9.07
CA GLU A 101 0.40 -8.63 -9.69
C GLU A 101 0.97 -7.30 -10.20
N VAL A 102 2.08 -6.84 -9.59
CA VAL A 102 2.73 -5.56 -9.91
C VAL A 102 4.11 -5.70 -10.54
N MET A 103 4.73 -6.88 -10.46
CA MET A 103 6.07 -7.11 -10.99
C MET A 103 6.10 -6.97 -12.51
N MET A 104 7.24 -6.55 -13.05
CA MET A 104 7.56 -6.71 -14.46
C MET A 104 7.89 -8.18 -14.73
N PRO A 105 7.11 -8.90 -15.57
CA PRO A 105 7.35 -10.30 -15.87
C PRO A 105 8.68 -10.56 -16.57
N ARG A 106 9.24 -11.76 -16.41
CA ARG A 106 10.51 -12.22 -17.02
C ARG A 106 10.61 -11.91 -18.53
N VAL A 107 9.53 -12.09 -19.27
CA VAL A 107 9.48 -11.88 -20.73
C VAL A 107 9.71 -10.42 -21.14
N ARG A 108 9.47 -9.47 -20.26
CA ARG A 108 9.70 -8.03 -20.47
C ARG A 108 10.98 -7.53 -19.80
N MET A 109 11.64 -8.35 -19.00
CA MET A 109 12.82 -7.98 -18.23
C MET A 109 14.01 -7.75 -19.15
N VAL A 110 14.67 -6.60 -18.98
CA VAL A 110 15.95 -6.31 -19.65
C VAL A 110 17.09 -6.76 -18.73
N ALA A 111 17.89 -7.70 -19.18
CA ALA A 111 19.02 -8.26 -18.45
C ALA A 111 20.27 -8.35 -19.32
N ILE A 112 21.42 -8.57 -18.69
CA ILE A 112 22.74 -8.68 -19.35
C ILE A 112 23.31 -10.05 -19.04
N GLU A 113 23.82 -10.72 -20.08
CA GLU A 113 24.60 -11.95 -19.89
C GLU A 113 25.98 -11.64 -19.33
N SER A 114 26.47 -12.45 -18.41
CA SER A 114 27.78 -12.25 -17.76
C SER A 114 28.97 -12.32 -18.74
N SER A 115 28.80 -13.03 -19.86
CA SER A 115 29.78 -13.18 -20.93
C SER A 115 29.69 -12.08 -21.99
N ALA A 116 28.70 -11.15 -21.89
CA ALA A 116 28.46 -10.10 -22.88
C ALA A 116 29.68 -9.17 -23.04
N SER A 117 29.96 -8.79 -24.27
CA SER A 117 31.02 -7.84 -24.58
C SER A 117 30.69 -6.43 -24.09
N GLU A 118 31.71 -5.60 -23.83
CA GLU A 118 31.53 -4.20 -23.42
C GLU A 118 30.61 -3.42 -24.37
N THR A 119 30.74 -3.67 -25.67
CA THR A 119 29.93 -3.01 -26.70
C THR A 119 28.46 -3.38 -26.63
N GLU A 120 28.14 -4.63 -26.30
CA GLU A 120 26.78 -5.12 -26.08
C GLU A 120 26.19 -4.52 -24.83
N ILE A 121 26.94 -4.55 -23.73
CA ILE A 121 26.50 -3.95 -22.44
C ILE A 121 26.16 -2.47 -22.63
N ARG A 122 27.02 -1.70 -23.30
CA ARG A 122 26.77 -0.28 -23.59
C ARG A 122 25.53 -0.06 -24.45
N LYS A 123 25.28 -0.93 -25.46
CA LYS A 123 24.06 -0.86 -26.27
C LYS A 123 22.81 -1.11 -25.43
N VAL A 124 22.83 -2.13 -24.57
CA VAL A 124 21.69 -2.44 -23.68
C VAL A 124 21.41 -1.27 -22.74
N ILE A 125 22.45 -0.70 -22.11
CA ILE A 125 22.32 0.44 -21.21
C ILE A 125 21.73 1.66 -21.95
N ALA A 126 22.25 1.97 -23.14
CA ALA A 126 21.80 3.12 -23.93
C ALA A 126 20.34 2.98 -24.39
N LYS A 127 19.91 1.76 -24.71
CA LYS A 127 18.54 1.47 -25.15
C LYS A 127 17.54 1.45 -24.00
N SER A 128 17.90 0.80 -22.88
CA SER A 128 16.99 0.61 -21.75
C SER A 128 16.84 1.86 -20.88
N LYS A 129 17.89 2.69 -20.79
CA LYS A 129 17.99 3.86 -19.90
C LYS A 129 17.81 3.52 -18.40
N LEU A 130 17.88 2.24 -18.03
CA LEU A 130 17.71 1.78 -16.67
C LEU A 130 18.95 2.07 -15.82
N THR A 131 18.74 2.38 -14.54
CA THR A 131 19.81 2.66 -13.57
C THR A 131 20.47 1.40 -13.02
N GLN A 132 19.74 0.30 -13.00
CA GLN A 132 20.20 -1.02 -12.59
C GLN A 132 19.68 -2.08 -13.56
N LEU A 133 20.54 -3.06 -13.87
CA LEU A 133 20.22 -4.16 -14.76
C LEU A 133 20.62 -5.49 -14.11
N PRO A 134 19.76 -6.51 -14.12
CA PRO A 134 20.15 -7.87 -13.74
C PRO A 134 21.26 -8.40 -14.64
N VAL A 135 22.21 -9.11 -14.05
CA VAL A 135 23.23 -9.87 -14.78
C VAL A 135 23.00 -11.34 -14.48
N TYR A 136 22.87 -12.13 -15.52
CA TYR A 136 22.65 -13.57 -15.41
C TYR A 136 23.82 -14.39 -15.93
N GLY A 137 23.92 -15.66 -15.49
CA GLY A 137 24.92 -16.63 -15.90
C GLY A 137 24.61 -17.24 -17.28
N GLU A 138 24.32 -18.52 -17.28
CA GLU A 138 23.96 -19.26 -18.51
C GLU A 138 22.47 -19.09 -18.86
N ASP A 139 21.61 -18.95 -17.84
CA ASP A 139 20.17 -18.75 -18.00
C ASP A 139 19.68 -17.56 -17.16
N LEU A 140 18.58 -16.95 -17.58
CA LEU A 140 17.87 -15.90 -16.84
C LEU A 140 17.41 -16.34 -15.46
N ASP A 141 17.33 -17.65 -15.19
CA ASP A 141 17.03 -18.17 -13.86
C ASP A 141 18.21 -18.03 -12.90
N GLU A 142 19.43 -17.88 -13.41
CA GLU A 142 20.64 -17.68 -12.63
C GLU A 142 21.07 -16.21 -12.61
N VAL A 143 20.34 -15.37 -11.88
CA VAL A 143 20.74 -13.97 -11.69
C VAL A 143 21.88 -13.90 -10.68
N ILE A 144 23.09 -13.60 -11.17
CA ILE A 144 24.34 -13.57 -10.40
C ILE A 144 24.65 -12.21 -9.78
N GLY A 145 24.01 -11.13 -10.27
CA GLY A 145 24.25 -9.78 -9.74
C GLY A 145 23.36 -8.71 -10.35
N MET A 146 23.46 -7.52 -9.77
CA MET A 146 22.80 -6.31 -10.25
C MET A 146 23.85 -5.29 -10.68
N LEU A 147 23.89 -4.97 -11.98
CA LEU A 147 24.81 -3.97 -12.54
C LEU A 147 24.29 -2.56 -12.30
N HIS A 148 25.09 -1.72 -11.66
CA HIS A 148 24.85 -0.27 -11.58
C HIS A 148 25.35 0.43 -12.85
N THR A 149 24.46 0.81 -13.75
CA THR A 149 24.79 1.34 -15.08
C THR A 149 25.64 2.60 -15.02
N LYS A 150 25.33 3.54 -14.13
CA LYS A 150 26.12 4.77 -13.94
C LYS A 150 27.54 4.46 -13.49
N ARG A 151 27.73 3.55 -12.53
CA ARG A 151 29.04 3.14 -12.03
C ARG A 151 29.85 2.46 -13.10
N TYR A 152 29.22 1.62 -13.90
CA TYR A 152 29.85 0.93 -15.04
C TYR A 152 30.33 1.92 -16.08
N LEU A 153 29.49 2.84 -16.54
CA LEU A 153 29.83 3.84 -17.56
C LEU A 153 30.96 4.77 -17.12
N GLN A 154 30.98 5.21 -15.83
CA GLN A 154 32.04 6.05 -15.29
C GLN A 154 33.38 5.34 -15.27
N ARG A 155 33.43 4.08 -14.84
CA ARG A 155 34.68 3.32 -14.73
C ARG A 155 35.23 2.84 -16.07
N THR A 156 34.37 2.52 -17.02
CA THR A 156 34.78 2.07 -18.36
C THR A 156 35.47 3.18 -19.18
N SER A 157 35.31 4.45 -18.76
CA SER A 157 36.06 5.58 -19.34
C SER A 157 37.54 5.57 -18.95
N ASP A 158 37.93 4.86 -17.89
CA ASP A 158 39.29 4.85 -17.35
C ASP A 158 40.11 3.59 -17.74
N GLY A 159 39.57 2.69 -18.55
CA GLY A 159 40.22 1.45 -18.99
C GLY A 159 39.36 0.20 -18.75
N SER A 160 39.79 -0.95 -19.26
CA SER A 160 39.03 -2.20 -19.19
C SER A 160 38.72 -2.61 -17.74
N ILE A 161 37.45 -2.68 -17.39
CA ILE A 161 37.00 -3.02 -16.05
C ILE A 161 36.20 -4.34 -16.06
N LEU A 162 36.47 -5.18 -15.08
CA LEU A 162 35.69 -6.38 -14.83
C LEU A 162 34.26 -5.99 -14.43
N LEU A 163 33.26 -6.47 -15.16
CA LEU A 163 31.83 -6.28 -14.92
C LEU A 163 31.47 -6.49 -13.43
N GLN A 164 32.08 -7.51 -12.83
CA GLN A 164 31.90 -7.88 -11.43
C GLN A 164 32.18 -6.76 -10.42
N THR A 165 33.10 -5.83 -10.72
CA THR A 165 33.43 -4.71 -9.79
C THR A 165 32.35 -3.63 -9.74
N CYS A 166 31.42 -3.64 -10.69
CA CYS A 166 30.30 -2.71 -10.77
C CYS A 166 28.95 -3.35 -10.38
N MET A 167 28.99 -4.62 -9.98
CA MET A 167 27.82 -5.37 -9.55
C MET A 167 27.63 -5.34 -8.03
N THR A 168 26.40 -5.53 -7.60
CA THR A 168 25.99 -5.81 -6.22
C THR A 168 25.24 -7.13 -6.18
N GLN A 169 25.14 -7.74 -5.00
CA GLN A 169 24.39 -8.98 -4.84
C GLN A 169 22.90 -8.74 -5.14
N PRO A 170 22.24 -9.63 -5.91
CA PRO A 170 20.82 -9.55 -6.15
C PRO A 170 20.05 -9.81 -4.85
N ARG A 171 18.87 -9.21 -4.73
CA ARG A 171 17.91 -9.50 -3.66
C ARG A 171 16.72 -10.19 -4.26
N PHE A 172 16.30 -11.28 -3.61
CA PHE A 172 15.22 -12.12 -4.09
C PHE A 172 14.01 -12.02 -3.20
N ILE A 173 12.82 -12.06 -3.81
CA ILE A 173 11.54 -12.11 -3.11
C ILE A 173 10.61 -13.11 -3.81
N PRO A 174 9.85 -13.93 -3.06
CA PRO A 174 8.87 -14.83 -3.67
C PRO A 174 7.72 -14.07 -4.35
N GLN A 175 7.25 -14.54 -5.50
CA GLN A 175 6.13 -13.95 -6.23
C GLN A 175 4.80 -13.94 -5.43
N VAL A 176 4.66 -14.83 -4.44
CA VAL A 176 3.50 -14.92 -3.56
C VAL A 176 3.55 -13.96 -2.37
N ALA A 177 4.68 -13.29 -2.14
CA ALA A 177 4.82 -12.28 -1.09
C ALA A 177 3.85 -11.12 -1.32
N THR A 178 3.44 -10.45 -0.24
CA THR A 178 2.58 -9.26 -0.30
C THR A 178 3.42 -8.00 -0.52
N LEU A 179 2.80 -6.90 -0.97
CA LEU A 179 3.50 -5.62 -1.14
C LEU A 179 4.00 -5.05 0.18
N ASP A 180 3.30 -5.30 1.30
CA ASP A 180 3.80 -4.95 2.64
C ASP A 180 5.12 -5.68 2.95
N GLN A 181 5.19 -6.99 2.68
CA GLN A 181 6.41 -7.78 2.84
C GLN A 181 7.54 -7.26 1.92
N LEU A 182 7.22 -6.87 0.69
CA LEU A 182 8.17 -6.28 -0.25
C LEU A 182 8.72 -4.94 0.26
N LEU A 183 7.87 -4.05 0.77
CA LEU A 183 8.30 -2.78 1.35
C LEU A 183 9.21 -2.98 2.56
N ASN A 184 8.88 -3.93 3.44
CA ASN A 184 9.72 -4.29 4.56
C ASN A 184 11.07 -4.86 4.07
N HIS A 185 11.07 -5.70 3.04
CA HIS A 185 12.28 -6.22 2.42
C HIS A 185 13.17 -5.10 1.86
N PHE A 186 12.61 -4.13 1.13
CA PHE A 186 13.36 -2.97 0.63
C PHE A 186 13.96 -2.13 1.76
N ARG A 187 13.21 -1.92 2.85
CA ARG A 187 13.67 -1.18 4.02
C ARG A 187 14.84 -1.86 4.72
N GLU A 188 14.76 -3.17 4.92
CA GLU A 188 15.80 -3.96 5.60
C GLU A 188 17.08 -4.09 4.75
N THR A 189 16.91 -4.35 3.46
CA THR A 189 18.04 -4.54 2.54
C THR A 189 18.61 -3.24 2.00
N LYS A 190 17.93 -2.11 2.23
CA LYS A 190 18.26 -0.78 1.69
C LYS A 190 18.40 -0.79 0.17
N THR A 191 17.57 -1.58 -0.50
CA THR A 191 17.48 -1.69 -1.96
C THR A 191 16.14 -1.15 -2.42
N ARG A 192 16.04 -0.83 -3.72
CA ARG A 192 14.79 -0.38 -4.36
C ARG A 192 14.33 -1.31 -5.47
N LEU A 193 15.02 -2.45 -5.62
CA LEU A 193 14.78 -3.41 -6.67
C LEU A 193 15.06 -4.81 -6.13
N ALA A 194 14.18 -5.76 -6.47
CA ALA A 194 14.33 -7.17 -6.14
C ALA A 194 14.01 -8.05 -7.36
N ILE A 195 14.68 -9.18 -7.45
CA ILE A 195 14.35 -10.25 -8.38
C ILE A 195 13.22 -11.08 -7.78
N VAL A 196 12.17 -11.28 -8.55
CA VAL A 196 11.02 -12.09 -8.12
C VAL A 196 11.26 -13.53 -8.54
N VAL A 197 11.08 -14.46 -7.60
CA VAL A 197 11.27 -15.89 -7.84
C VAL A 197 9.95 -16.66 -7.70
N ASP A 198 9.82 -17.69 -8.51
CA ASP A 198 8.69 -18.63 -8.46
C ASP A 198 8.90 -19.73 -7.40
N GLU A 199 7.98 -20.69 -7.32
CA GLU A 199 8.00 -21.79 -6.37
C GLU A 199 9.10 -22.82 -6.64
N PHE A 200 9.68 -22.79 -7.83
CA PHE A 200 10.77 -23.67 -8.27
C PHE A 200 12.15 -23.03 -8.13
N GLY A 201 12.19 -21.76 -7.71
CA GLY A 201 13.42 -20.98 -7.61
C GLY A 201 13.85 -20.32 -8.93
N GLY A 202 13.05 -20.40 -9.98
CA GLY A 202 13.28 -19.71 -11.24
C GLY A 202 12.93 -18.23 -11.15
N THR A 203 13.53 -17.42 -12.03
CA THR A 203 13.22 -15.98 -12.11
C THR A 203 11.87 -15.75 -12.77
N ALA A 204 10.88 -15.30 -11.99
CA ALA A 204 9.55 -14.92 -12.47
C ALA A 204 9.54 -13.50 -13.08
N GLY A 205 10.38 -12.60 -12.56
CA GLY A 205 10.44 -11.22 -13.01
C GLY A 205 11.30 -10.33 -12.12
N ILE A 206 11.00 -9.05 -12.15
CA ILE A 206 11.67 -8.01 -11.36
C ILE A 206 10.61 -7.05 -10.80
N VAL A 207 10.85 -6.52 -9.62
CA VAL A 207 9.96 -5.53 -8.99
C VAL A 207 10.78 -4.41 -8.37
N THR A 208 10.28 -3.18 -8.49
CA THR A 208 10.92 -1.98 -7.96
C THR A 208 10.05 -1.31 -6.89
N LEU A 209 10.63 -0.38 -6.16
CA LEU A 209 9.88 0.46 -5.21
C LEU A 209 8.91 1.39 -5.97
N GLU A 210 9.30 1.81 -7.16
CA GLU A 210 8.50 2.64 -8.05
C GLU A 210 7.19 1.91 -8.44
N ASP A 211 7.23 0.61 -8.76
CA ASP A 211 6.03 -0.20 -9.06
C ASP A 211 5.05 -0.25 -7.86
N VAL A 212 5.58 -0.32 -6.63
CA VAL A 212 4.75 -0.29 -5.42
C VAL A 212 4.12 1.08 -5.20
N LEU A 213 4.86 2.16 -5.47
CA LEU A 213 4.34 3.53 -5.34
C LEU A 213 3.27 3.83 -6.40
N GLU A 214 3.43 3.30 -7.60
CA GLU A 214 2.44 3.41 -8.67
C GLU A 214 1.12 2.73 -8.28
N GLU A 215 1.18 1.57 -7.64
CA GLU A 215 -0.03 0.90 -7.12
C GLU A 215 -0.73 1.68 -6.00
N LEU A 216 0.01 2.48 -5.20
CA LEU A 216 -0.55 3.27 -4.10
C LEU A 216 -1.16 4.60 -4.52
N ILE A 217 -0.56 5.27 -5.50
CA ILE A 217 -0.90 6.66 -5.85
C ILE A 217 -1.64 6.72 -7.19
N GLY A 218 -1.72 5.57 -7.89
CA GLY A 218 -2.10 5.51 -9.29
C GLY A 218 -0.96 5.99 -10.18
N GLU A 219 -1.13 5.96 -11.49
CA GLU A 219 -0.14 6.48 -12.42
C GLU A 219 0.17 7.95 -12.08
N ILE A 220 1.33 8.19 -11.49
CA ILE A 220 1.89 9.55 -11.39
C ILE A 220 2.34 9.91 -12.81
N GLY A 221 1.36 10.27 -13.64
CA GLY A 221 1.60 10.55 -15.04
C GLY A 221 2.54 11.73 -15.19
N ASP A 222 3.79 11.47 -15.58
CA ASP A 222 4.50 12.43 -16.40
C ASP A 222 3.71 12.51 -17.72
N ALA A 223 3.18 13.68 -18.05
CA ALA A 223 2.32 13.94 -19.21
C ALA A 223 2.96 13.58 -20.57
N SER A 224 4.08 12.87 -20.57
CA SER A 224 4.85 12.39 -21.72
C SER A 224 4.90 10.87 -21.89
N GLU A 225 4.45 10.07 -20.91
CA GLU A 225 4.36 8.61 -21.05
C GLU A 225 2.93 8.24 -21.50
N ARG A 226 2.84 7.27 -22.41
CA ARG A 226 1.60 6.80 -23.01
C ARG A 226 0.59 6.49 -21.91
N THR A 227 -0.41 7.32 -21.77
CA THR A 227 -1.61 6.99 -21.01
C THR A 227 -2.23 5.77 -21.67
N VAL A 228 -2.30 4.67 -20.95
CA VAL A 228 -3.10 3.50 -21.36
C VAL A 228 -4.54 4.01 -21.38
N ASP A 229 -5.18 3.96 -22.55
CA ASP A 229 -6.56 4.41 -22.66
C ASP A 229 -7.46 3.58 -21.74
N PRO A 230 -8.33 4.21 -20.95
CA PRO A 230 -9.22 3.48 -20.05
C PRO A 230 -10.13 2.54 -20.86
N PRO A 231 -10.50 1.39 -20.28
CA PRO A 231 -11.41 0.45 -20.89
C PRO A 231 -12.68 1.16 -21.39
N THR A 232 -12.95 1.11 -22.70
CA THR A 232 -14.08 1.81 -23.31
C THR A 232 -15.10 0.80 -23.84
N GLN A 233 -16.35 0.90 -23.40
CA GLN A 233 -17.43 0.08 -23.93
C GLN A 233 -17.92 0.64 -25.26
N LEU A 234 -17.93 -0.17 -26.30
CA LEU A 234 -18.44 0.15 -27.63
C LEU A 234 -19.97 0.01 -27.67
N ASP A 235 -20.62 0.71 -28.61
CA ASP A 235 -22.07 0.62 -28.82
C ASP A 235 -22.56 -0.82 -29.13
N SER A 236 -21.66 -1.70 -29.57
CA SER A 236 -21.92 -3.12 -29.80
C SER A 236 -22.01 -3.96 -28.51
N GLY A 237 -21.69 -3.37 -27.35
CA GLY A 237 -21.56 -4.09 -26.07
C GLY A 237 -20.19 -4.75 -25.86
N GLU A 238 -19.28 -4.64 -26.82
CA GLU A 238 -17.91 -5.11 -26.73
C GLU A 238 -17.05 -4.08 -26.00
N TRP A 239 -15.93 -4.54 -25.38
CA TRP A 239 -14.98 -3.67 -24.71
C TRP A 239 -13.72 -3.51 -25.54
N LEU A 240 -13.31 -2.28 -25.74
CA LEU A 240 -12.01 -1.93 -26.29
C LEU A 240 -11.02 -1.76 -25.15
N LEU A 241 -9.97 -2.59 -25.14
CA LEU A 241 -8.92 -2.59 -24.13
C LEU A 241 -7.58 -2.39 -24.81
N ASP A 242 -6.70 -1.61 -24.18
CA ASP A 242 -5.28 -1.63 -24.54
C ASP A 242 -4.68 -2.98 -24.09
N ALA A 243 -3.74 -3.51 -24.87
CA ALA A 243 -3.07 -4.77 -24.55
C ALA A 243 -2.25 -4.73 -23.24
N ASP A 244 -1.90 -3.54 -22.78
CA ASP A 244 -1.17 -3.30 -21.53
C ASP A 244 -2.12 -2.99 -20.35
N THR A 245 -3.45 -3.03 -20.55
CA THR A 245 -4.42 -2.79 -19.47
C THR A 245 -4.31 -3.88 -18.39
N GLY A 246 -4.00 -3.49 -17.17
CA GLY A 246 -3.96 -4.40 -16.03
C GLY A 246 -5.34 -5.01 -15.72
N VAL A 247 -5.36 -6.26 -15.25
CA VAL A 247 -6.60 -6.99 -14.91
C VAL A 247 -7.46 -6.24 -13.89
N ARG A 248 -6.85 -5.50 -12.97
CA ARG A 248 -7.54 -4.66 -11.98
C ARG A 248 -8.26 -3.47 -12.60
N ALA A 249 -7.61 -2.74 -13.52
CA ALA A 249 -8.23 -1.62 -14.23
C ALA A 249 -9.48 -2.10 -15.01
N TRP A 250 -9.45 -3.32 -15.52
CA TRP A 250 -10.60 -3.96 -16.12
C TRP A 250 -11.76 -4.16 -15.13
N PHE A 251 -11.48 -4.75 -13.94
CA PHE A 251 -12.51 -5.00 -12.93
C PHE A 251 -13.10 -3.73 -12.32
N SER A 252 -12.37 -2.62 -12.30
CA SER A 252 -12.88 -1.35 -11.80
C SER A 252 -13.78 -0.61 -12.81
N ALA A 253 -13.70 -0.97 -14.10
CA ALA A 253 -14.48 -0.37 -15.18
C ALA A 253 -15.77 -1.13 -15.53
N THR A 254 -15.95 -2.35 -15.02
CA THR A 254 -17.14 -3.20 -15.22
C THR A 254 -17.99 -3.31 -13.99
#